data_dd503ee5ef56ec3dfed91ec6864bf59c
#
_entry.id   dd503ee5ef56ec3dfed91ec6864bf59c
#
_cell.length_a   1.000
_cell.length_b   1.000
_cell.length_c   1.000
_cell.angle_alpha   90.00
_cell.angle_beta   90.00
_cell.angle_gamma   90.00
#
_symmetry.space_group_name_H-M   'P 1'
#
loop_
_entity.id
_entity.type
_entity.pdbx_description
1 polymer ?
#
loop_
_entity_poly.entity_id
_entity_poly.type
_entity_poly.pdbx_seq_one_letter_code
_entity_poly.pdbx_strand_id
1 'polypeptide(L)'
;MSVSTATQERQIRMLVGGKSFSITLADTRAVRKLMQLLPLTLHLHDYAGFEKVGALGTRLPSDDVWMTARTGDVVLYNSNQIVLMCGSNSWNYTRLGHISDSGDWIKTLGDNDVEIQLIAR
;
A
#
# COMPACT_ATOMS: atom_id res chain seq x y z
N MET A 1 24.82 -19.18 0.40
CA MET A 1 24.22 -18.96 0.61
C MET A 1 23.58 -18.02 0.41
N SER A 2 23.44 -17.38 0.05
CA SER A 2 22.78 -16.41 0.04
C SER A 2 21.42 -16.56 0.00
N VAL A 3 21.00 -17.35 0.53
CA VAL A 3 19.66 -17.61 0.69
C VAL A 3 18.91 -16.52 1.30
N SER A 4 19.54 -15.82 2.21
CA SER A 4 18.88 -14.73 2.89
C SER A 4 18.40 -13.65 1.95
N THR A 5 19.07 -13.47 0.83
CA THR A 5 18.65 -12.46 -0.11
C THR A 5 17.28 -12.74 -0.68
N ALA A 6 17.04 -14.00 -0.98
CA ALA A 6 15.76 -14.38 -1.56
C ALA A 6 14.61 -14.24 -0.56
N THR A 7 14.92 -14.29 0.72
CA THR A 7 13.91 -14.21 1.74
C THR A 7 13.78 -12.83 2.37
N GLN A 8 14.64 -11.91 1.99
CA GLN A 8 14.55 -10.57 2.53
C GLN A 8 13.31 -9.89 2.03
N GLU A 9 12.61 -9.30 2.94
CA GLU A 9 11.41 -8.54 2.62
C GLU A 9 11.80 -7.20 2.05
N ARG A 10 11.06 -6.80 1.04
CA ARG A 10 11.20 -5.46 0.49
C ARG A 10 10.37 -4.51 1.31
N GLN A 11 10.93 -3.36 1.60
CA GLN A 11 10.22 -2.33 2.35
C GLN A 11 10.35 -1.00 1.64
N ILE A 12 9.27 -0.24 1.68
CA ILE A 12 9.26 1.16 1.29
C ILE A 12 8.73 1.95 2.46
N ARG A 13 8.79 3.26 2.34
CA ARG A 13 8.28 4.15 3.37
C ARG A 13 7.09 4.94 2.88
N MET A 14 6.12 5.10 3.77
CA MET A 14 4.99 5.99 3.56
C MET A 14 5.21 7.21 4.46
N LEU A 15 5.27 8.38 3.84
CA LEU A 15 5.43 9.63 4.56
C LEU A 15 4.11 10.35 4.60
N VAL A 16 3.67 10.73 5.78
CA VAL A 16 2.42 11.45 5.96
C VAL A 16 2.51 12.29 7.23
N GLY A 17 2.14 13.58 7.11
CA GLY A 17 2.09 14.45 8.27
C GLY A 17 3.39 14.55 9.06
N GLY A 18 4.54 14.51 8.39
CA GLY A 18 5.83 14.55 9.05
C GLY A 18 6.26 13.25 9.69
N LYS A 19 5.49 12.19 9.54
CA LYS A 19 5.80 10.86 10.08
C LYS A 19 6.09 9.89 8.96
N SER A 20 6.77 8.81 9.30
CA SER A 20 7.19 7.79 8.35
C SER A 20 6.80 6.42 8.87
N PHE A 21 6.20 5.63 8.00
CA PHE A 21 5.78 4.26 8.34
C PHE A 21 6.31 3.30 7.29
N SER A 22 6.66 2.10 7.71
CA SER A 22 7.21 1.09 6.81
C SER A 22 6.11 0.25 6.22
N ILE A 23 6.22 -0.03 4.94
CA ILE A 23 5.34 -0.98 4.25
C ILE A 23 6.22 -2.12 3.77
N THR A 24 5.89 -3.34 4.18
CA THR A 24 6.54 -4.55 3.69
C THR A 24 5.81 -5.00 2.45
N LEU A 25 6.53 -5.19 1.36
CA LEU A 25 5.95 -5.46 0.05
C LEU A 25 5.97 -6.93 -0.28
N ALA A 26 4.93 -7.38 -0.98
CA ALA A 26 4.87 -8.72 -1.53
C ALA A 26 5.87 -8.84 -2.70
N ASP A 27 6.26 -10.06 -3.04
CA ASP A 27 7.15 -10.30 -4.16
C ASP A 27 6.32 -10.67 -5.39
N THR A 28 5.84 -9.67 -6.08
CA THR A 28 4.97 -9.83 -7.24
C THR A 28 5.37 -8.86 -8.34
N ARG A 29 4.87 -9.13 -9.56
CA ARG A 29 5.15 -8.23 -10.67
C ARG A 29 4.50 -6.86 -10.47
N ALA A 30 3.35 -6.80 -9.80
CA ALA A 30 2.73 -5.52 -9.49
C ALA A 30 3.65 -4.67 -8.61
N VAL A 31 4.25 -5.28 -7.59
CA VAL A 31 5.16 -4.59 -6.69
C VAL A 31 6.42 -4.16 -7.41
N ARG A 32 6.96 -4.99 -8.30
CA ARG A 32 8.16 -4.61 -9.05
C ARG A 32 7.90 -3.37 -9.90
N LYS A 33 6.72 -3.29 -10.50
CA LYS A 33 6.36 -2.09 -11.28
C LYS A 33 6.16 -0.89 -10.38
N LEU A 34 5.48 -1.09 -9.25
CA LEU A 34 5.27 -0.01 -8.29
C LEU A 34 6.61 0.59 -7.85
N MET A 35 7.58 -0.25 -7.56
CA MET A 35 8.88 0.24 -7.11
C MET A 35 9.60 1.08 -8.16
N GLN A 36 9.35 0.82 -9.44
CA GLN A 36 9.92 1.63 -10.51
C GLN A 36 9.30 3.02 -10.57
N LEU A 37 8.14 3.21 -10.00
CA LEU A 37 7.44 4.49 -10.03
C LEU A 37 7.82 5.40 -8.88
N LEU A 38 8.51 4.88 -7.86
CA LEU A 38 8.84 5.66 -6.68
C LEU A 38 9.89 6.73 -7.01
N PRO A 39 9.82 7.90 -6.40
CA PRO A 39 8.85 8.30 -5.38
C PRO A 39 7.52 8.71 -6.00
N LEU A 40 6.46 8.48 -5.24
CA LEU A 40 5.11 8.85 -5.67
C LEU A 40 4.47 9.74 -4.62
N THR A 41 3.77 10.78 -5.09
CA THR A 41 2.88 11.56 -4.24
C THR A 41 1.47 11.15 -4.60
N LEU A 42 0.71 10.73 -3.61
CA LEU A 42 -0.63 10.21 -3.82
C LEU A 42 -1.63 10.99 -2.99
N HIS A 43 -2.78 11.25 -3.61
CA HIS A 43 -3.90 11.86 -2.92
C HIS A 43 -4.90 10.76 -2.63
N LEU A 44 -5.09 10.45 -1.34
CA LEU A 44 -5.96 9.37 -0.92
C LEU A 44 -7.29 9.94 -0.45
N HIS A 45 -8.36 9.29 -0.88
CA HIS A 45 -9.72 9.64 -0.48
C HIS A 45 -10.22 8.64 0.54
N ASP A 46 -10.92 9.15 1.56
CA ASP A 46 -11.53 8.26 2.54
C ASP A 46 -12.78 7.63 1.93
N TYR A 47 -12.86 6.31 2.02
CA TYR A 47 -14.03 5.59 1.54
C TYR A 47 -14.67 4.85 2.70
N ALA A 48 -15.83 5.34 3.11
CA ALA A 48 -16.68 4.73 4.14
C ALA A 48 -15.95 4.47 5.47
N GLY A 49 -14.81 5.11 5.70
CA GLY A 49 -14.06 4.98 6.95
C GLY A 49 -13.17 3.75 7.04
N PHE A 50 -13.23 2.84 6.07
CA PHE A 50 -12.42 1.63 6.15
C PHE A 50 -11.32 1.54 5.10
N GLU A 51 -11.30 2.44 4.13
CA GLU A 51 -10.28 2.45 3.07
C GLU A 51 -9.80 3.85 2.79
N LYS A 52 -8.52 3.97 2.47
CA LYS A 52 -7.95 5.16 1.85
C LYS A 52 -7.54 4.77 0.44
N VAL A 53 -8.12 5.40 -0.56
CA VAL A 53 -8.02 4.99 -1.96
C VAL A 53 -7.42 6.12 -2.79
N GLY A 54 -6.42 5.82 -3.60
CA GLY A 54 -5.81 6.82 -4.45
C GLY A 54 -5.40 6.28 -5.81
N ALA A 55 -5.52 7.15 -6.82
CA ALA A 55 -5.10 6.81 -8.17
C ALA A 55 -3.58 6.82 -8.28
N LEU A 56 -3.04 5.81 -8.94
CA LEU A 56 -1.59 5.73 -9.17
C LEU A 56 -1.13 6.55 -10.38
N GLY A 57 -2.07 6.92 -11.24
CA GLY A 57 -1.73 7.62 -12.47
C GLY A 57 -1.30 6.70 -13.61
N THR A 58 -1.26 5.41 -13.36
CA THR A 58 -0.89 4.40 -14.34
C THR A 58 -1.46 3.06 -13.89
N ARG A 59 -1.40 2.08 -14.77
CA ARG A 59 -1.86 0.73 -14.45
C ARG A 59 -0.67 -0.14 -14.06
N LEU A 60 -0.89 -1.00 -13.07
CA LEU A 60 0.08 -2.02 -12.70
C LEU A 60 -0.41 -3.38 -13.19
N PRO A 61 0.50 -4.33 -13.43
CA PRO A 61 0.07 -5.70 -13.69
C PRO A 61 -0.72 -6.19 -12.49
N SER A 62 -1.86 -6.81 -12.73
CA SER A 62 -2.70 -7.28 -11.64
C SER A 62 -2.90 -8.78 -11.70
N ASP A 63 -3.03 -9.37 -10.52
CA ASP A 63 -3.33 -10.76 -10.33
C ASP A 63 -4.42 -10.84 -9.27
N ASP A 64 -5.59 -10.31 -9.64
CA ASP A 64 -6.68 -10.15 -8.69
C ASP A 64 -7.20 -11.50 -8.20
N VAL A 65 -7.40 -11.59 -6.89
CA VAL A 65 -8.06 -12.72 -6.29
C VAL A 65 -9.09 -12.22 -5.29
N TRP A 66 -10.14 -12.98 -5.09
CA TRP A 66 -11.10 -12.66 -4.04
C TRP A 66 -10.42 -12.91 -2.70
N MET A 67 -10.36 -11.87 -1.87
CA MET A 67 -9.68 -11.96 -0.59
C MET A 67 -10.35 -11.04 0.41
N THR A 68 -10.14 -11.33 1.68
CA THR A 68 -10.49 -10.41 2.76
C THR A 68 -9.23 -9.63 3.10
N ALA A 69 -9.23 -8.35 2.73
CA ALA A 69 -8.15 -7.45 3.12
C ALA A 69 -8.48 -6.91 4.50
N ARG A 70 -7.48 -6.86 5.36
CA ARG A 70 -7.64 -6.46 6.76
C ARG A 70 -6.81 -5.22 7.05
N THR A 71 -7.07 -4.62 8.19
CA THR A 71 -6.35 -3.42 8.65
C THR A 71 -4.85 -3.58 8.44
N GLY A 72 -4.26 -2.63 7.78
CA GLY A 72 -2.82 -2.63 7.46
C GLY A 72 -2.49 -3.17 6.10
N ASP A 73 -3.40 -3.91 5.47
CA ASP A 73 -3.14 -4.42 4.13
C ASP A 73 -3.12 -3.29 3.11
N VAL A 74 -2.21 -3.40 2.16
CA VAL A 74 -2.10 -2.48 1.03
C VAL A 74 -2.38 -3.30 -0.20
N VAL A 75 -3.40 -2.90 -0.95
CA VAL A 75 -3.84 -3.68 -2.10
C VAL A 75 -4.02 -2.78 -3.32
N LEU A 76 -4.03 -3.42 -4.48
CA LEU A 76 -4.29 -2.77 -5.76
C LEU A 76 -5.73 -3.08 -6.14
N TYR A 77 -6.45 -2.04 -6.52
CA TYR A 77 -7.83 -2.15 -6.97
C TYR A 77 -7.92 -1.68 -8.41
N ASN A 78 -8.58 -2.48 -9.23
CA ASN A 78 -8.84 -2.14 -10.63
C ASN A 78 -7.56 -1.76 -11.40
N SER A 79 -6.44 -2.38 -11.03
CA SER A 79 -5.12 -2.21 -11.66
C SER A 79 -4.51 -0.82 -11.55
N ASN A 80 -5.25 0.18 -11.13
CA ASN A 80 -4.77 1.57 -11.18
C ASN A 80 -4.98 2.35 -9.89
N GLN A 81 -5.48 1.73 -8.84
CA GLN A 81 -5.71 2.42 -7.57
C GLN A 81 -5.06 1.66 -6.44
N ILE A 82 -4.38 2.38 -5.56
CA ILE A 82 -3.82 1.81 -4.35
C ILE A 82 -4.81 2.01 -3.21
N VAL A 83 -4.96 1.01 -2.37
CA VAL A 83 -5.88 1.05 -1.25
C VAL A 83 -5.14 0.69 0.03
N LEU A 84 -5.22 1.57 1.02
CA LEU A 84 -4.72 1.30 2.36
C LEU A 84 -5.93 0.93 3.23
N MET A 85 -5.89 -0.26 3.79
CA MET A 85 -7.02 -0.76 4.58
C MET A 85 -6.95 -0.24 6.01
N CYS A 86 -7.93 0.55 6.40
CA CYS A 86 -8.07 1.02 7.79
C CYS A 86 -9.03 0.11 8.57
N GLY A 87 -9.86 -0.62 7.86
CA GLY A 87 -10.73 -1.66 8.38
C GLY A 87 -10.59 -2.88 7.51
N SER A 88 -11.67 -3.63 7.30
CA SER A 88 -11.59 -4.82 6.46
C SER A 88 -12.67 -4.80 5.38
N ASN A 89 -12.38 -5.46 4.28
CA ASN A 89 -13.30 -5.59 3.16
C ASN A 89 -12.91 -6.80 2.32
N SER A 90 -13.90 -7.49 1.78
CA SER A 90 -13.66 -8.62 0.88
C SER A 90 -14.00 -8.19 -0.53
N TRP A 91 -13.06 -8.38 -1.42
CA TRP A 91 -13.23 -7.98 -2.82
C TRP A 91 -12.13 -8.63 -3.67
N ASN A 92 -12.15 -8.36 -4.94
CA ASN A 92 -11.09 -8.81 -5.84
C ASN A 92 -9.97 -7.78 -5.83
N TYR A 93 -8.87 -8.15 -5.22
CA TYR A 93 -7.69 -7.28 -5.08
C TYR A 93 -6.43 -8.00 -5.50
N THR A 94 -5.43 -7.24 -5.87
CA THR A 94 -4.06 -7.74 -6.00
C THR A 94 -3.28 -7.23 -4.79
N ARG A 95 -2.66 -8.14 -4.05
CA ARG A 95 -1.92 -7.78 -2.84
C ARG A 95 -0.65 -7.04 -3.20
N LEU A 96 -0.42 -5.90 -2.55
CA LEU A 96 0.83 -5.15 -2.70
C LEU A 96 1.71 -5.29 -1.47
N GLY A 97 1.14 -5.27 -0.28
CA GLY A 97 1.94 -5.36 0.92
C GLY A 97 1.14 -5.16 2.19
N HIS A 98 1.87 -4.78 3.24
CA HIS A 98 1.27 -4.60 4.56
C HIS A 98 2.06 -3.54 5.32
N ILE A 99 1.35 -2.66 6.02
CA ILE A 99 1.99 -1.65 6.86
C ILE A 99 2.53 -2.39 8.08
N SER A 100 3.85 -2.43 8.21
CA SER A 100 4.51 -3.26 9.21
C SER A 100 4.74 -2.54 10.54
N ASP A 101 4.53 -1.24 10.58
CA ASP A 101 4.65 -0.50 11.82
C ASP A 101 3.39 -0.67 12.67
N SER A 102 3.58 -0.84 13.96
CA SER A 102 2.45 -0.96 14.88
C SER A 102 2.04 0.40 15.45
N GLY A 103 2.50 1.48 14.85
CA GLY A 103 2.22 2.81 15.34
C GLY A 103 0.83 3.29 14.99
N ASP A 104 0.64 4.58 15.11
CA ASP A 104 -0.64 5.21 14.95
C ASP A 104 -0.85 5.74 13.52
N TRP A 105 -0.49 4.92 12.53
CA TRP A 105 -0.57 5.34 11.13
C TRP A 105 -2.02 5.65 10.72
N ILE A 106 -2.99 4.91 11.23
CA ILE A 106 -4.40 5.19 10.92
C ILE A 106 -4.78 6.56 11.44
N LYS A 107 -4.39 6.85 12.68
CA LYS A 107 -4.68 8.13 13.31
C LYS A 107 -4.00 9.26 12.55
N THR A 108 -2.79 9.02 12.09
CA THR A 108 -2.04 10.01 11.33
C THR A 108 -2.67 10.29 9.97
N LEU A 109 -3.22 9.26 9.32
CA LEU A 109 -3.95 9.47 8.07
C LEU A 109 -5.23 10.26 8.28
N GLY A 110 -5.87 10.09 9.43
CA GLY A 110 -7.07 10.85 9.76
C GLY A 110 -8.32 10.30 9.10
N ASP A 111 -9.41 11.03 9.24
CA ASP A 111 -10.73 10.61 8.78
C ASP A 111 -11.12 11.23 7.44
N ASN A 112 -10.26 12.05 6.88
CA ASN A 112 -10.55 12.78 5.64
C ASN A 112 -9.55 12.39 4.55
N ASP A 113 -9.64 13.09 3.43
CA ASP A 113 -8.66 12.92 2.36
C ASP A 113 -7.30 13.35 2.86
N VAL A 114 -6.27 12.70 2.37
CA VAL A 114 -4.91 12.94 2.85
C VAL A 114 -3.91 12.75 1.71
N GLU A 115 -2.85 13.55 1.73
CA GLU A 115 -1.75 13.38 0.78
C GLU A 115 -0.65 12.60 1.46
N ILE A 116 -0.10 11.61 0.75
CA ILE A 116 1.03 10.84 1.25
C ILE A 116 2.10 10.78 0.18
N GLN A 117 3.30 10.41 0.59
CA GLN A 117 4.37 10.07 -0.34
C GLN A 117 4.82 8.64 -0.08
N LEU A 118 5.08 7.92 -1.16
CA LEU A 118 5.73 6.61 -1.08
C LEU A 118 7.14 6.79 -1.63
N ILE A 119 8.11 6.39 -0.84
CA ILE A 119 9.52 6.51 -1.23
C ILE A 119 10.22 5.17 -1.03
N ALA A 120 11.28 5.00 -1.79
CA ALA A 120 12.15 3.84 -1.58
C ALA A 120 12.79 3.96 -0.21
N ARG A 121 13.02 2.81 0.38
CA ARG A 121 13.56 2.77 1.72
C ARG A 121 15.00 3.27 1.81
#